data_4b60452c8f1b02e8e56403860b825047
#
_entry.id   4b60452c8f1b02e8e56403860b825047
#
_cell.length_a   1.000
_cell.length_b   1.000
_cell.length_c   1.000
_cell.angle_alpha   90.00
_cell.angle_beta   90.00
_cell.angle_gamma   90.00
#
_symmetry.space_group_name_H-M   'P 1'
#
loop_
_entity.id
_entity.type
_entity.pdbx_description
1 polymer ?
#
loop_
_entity_poly.entity_id
_entity_poly.type
_entity_poly.pdbx_seq_one_letter_code
_entity_poly.pdbx_strand_id
1 'polypeptide(L)'
;FTGYRNAIPKVEKVITDKDDQITVITNRLTAWYLGSEQQSSEKWVKMRRENEKVFIQNGLKAAQKIKIQYNEDRTPKGEPLFPMGAPSTIDGIEAKKFRTINENILLPLALDYRKNKNAQSLKKALYIYDWFNDQGWADGSSMGTLCFEKLRSSGYFHSFFLLKDQLSPEQLERELQSLNWFTMFEICYQLPSHPGEVADNLRALAIPKLIYALSQNKIQEREVALTAFKHYMDNALGIAPGFFGTFKADFSGYHHRGPYNSAYYPHALYAGALIAYLLHDTPYALSETTLHNLKQGLLTFRFFCAGLDVPAGT
;
A
#
# COMPACT_ATOMS: atom_id res chain seq x y z
N PHE A 1 -17.47 6.51 16.13
CA PHE A 1 -16.79 5.51 15.28
C PHE A 1 -17.14 4.06 15.61
N THR A 2 -17.41 3.71 16.87
CA THR A 2 -17.83 2.34 17.25
C THR A 2 -19.14 1.88 16.62
N GLY A 3 -20.06 2.79 16.27
CA GLY A 3 -21.32 2.45 15.61
C GLY A 3 -21.15 1.89 14.18
N TYR A 4 -20.12 2.30 13.45
CA TYR A 4 -19.89 1.83 12.09
C TYR A 4 -19.32 0.42 12.04
N ARG A 5 -18.49 0.02 12.98
CA ARG A 5 -17.95 -1.36 13.06
C ARG A 5 -19.05 -2.41 13.21
N ASN A 6 -20.18 -2.04 13.79
CA ASN A 6 -21.33 -2.93 13.96
C ASN A 6 -22.17 -3.07 12.68
N ALA A 7 -21.98 -2.21 11.67
CA ALA A 7 -22.68 -2.27 10.39
C ALA A 7 -22.01 -3.22 9.38
N ILE A 8 -20.77 -3.68 9.67
CA ILE A 8 -20.10 -4.67 8.82
C ILE A 8 -20.79 -6.02 9.02
N PRO A 9 -21.21 -6.70 7.95
CA PRO A 9 -21.80 -8.02 8.06
C PRO A 9 -20.87 -8.95 8.86
N LYS A 10 -21.40 -9.60 9.88
CA LYS A 10 -20.64 -10.62 10.61
C LYS A 10 -20.34 -11.75 9.64
N VAL A 11 -19.09 -12.16 9.52
CA VAL A 11 -18.72 -13.33 8.76
C VAL A 11 -19.42 -14.53 9.37
N GLU A 12 -20.32 -15.17 8.62
CA GLU A 12 -20.84 -16.47 9.00
C GLU A 12 -19.67 -17.44 9.14
N LYS A 13 -19.65 -18.18 10.24
CA LYS A 13 -18.57 -19.10 10.61
C LYS A 13 -18.25 -20.05 9.46
N VAL A 14 -17.24 -19.77 8.69
CA VAL A 14 -16.53 -20.78 7.94
C VAL A 14 -15.53 -21.41 8.92
N ILE A 15 -15.83 -22.61 9.36
CA ILE A 15 -14.97 -23.40 10.25
C ILE A 15 -13.84 -23.96 9.41
N THR A 16 -12.73 -23.30 9.36
CA THR A 16 -11.43 -23.85 8.99
C THR A 16 -10.36 -23.04 9.71
N ASP A 17 -9.24 -23.63 9.97
CA ASP A 17 -8.15 -23.08 10.74
C ASP A 17 -7.83 -21.63 10.25
N LYS A 18 -8.34 -20.62 10.99
CA LYS A 18 -8.38 -19.23 10.56
C LYS A 18 -6.99 -18.64 10.43
N ASP A 19 -6.06 -19.11 11.26
CA ASP A 19 -4.65 -18.71 11.20
C ASP A 19 -4.03 -19.08 9.85
N ASP A 20 -4.36 -20.26 9.31
CA ASP A 20 -3.84 -20.73 8.04
C ASP A 20 -4.25 -19.80 6.88
N GLN A 21 -5.49 -19.31 6.86
CA GLN A 21 -5.99 -18.48 5.78
C GLN A 21 -5.34 -17.08 5.77
N ILE A 22 -5.14 -16.47 6.93
CA ILE A 22 -4.43 -15.19 7.05
C ILE A 22 -2.95 -15.39 6.72
N THR A 23 -2.38 -16.51 7.13
CA THR A 23 -1.00 -16.90 6.82
C THR A 23 -0.81 -17.07 5.31
N VAL A 24 -1.76 -17.67 4.59
CA VAL A 24 -1.74 -17.77 3.12
C VAL A 24 -1.62 -16.39 2.48
N ILE A 25 -2.47 -15.43 2.88
CA ILE A 25 -2.43 -14.06 2.34
C ILE A 25 -1.08 -13.39 2.65
N THR A 26 -0.62 -13.52 3.90
CA THR A 26 0.68 -12.97 4.34
C THR A 26 1.84 -13.54 3.55
N ASN A 27 1.84 -14.86 3.30
CA ASN A 27 2.88 -15.53 2.52
C ASN A 27 2.87 -15.11 1.05
N ARG A 28 1.69 -14.98 0.44
CA ARG A 28 1.55 -14.47 -0.93
C ARG A 28 2.09 -13.03 -1.06
N LEU A 29 1.74 -12.17 -0.11
CA LEU A 29 2.26 -10.80 -0.08
C LEU A 29 3.77 -10.77 0.16
N THR A 30 4.28 -11.61 1.05
CA THR A 30 5.71 -11.76 1.27
C THR A 30 6.44 -12.24 0.01
N ALA A 31 5.89 -13.23 -0.69
CA ALA A 31 6.45 -13.72 -1.95
C ALA A 31 6.39 -12.66 -3.07
N TRP A 32 5.39 -11.79 -3.06
CA TRP A 32 5.33 -10.66 -4.00
C TRP A 32 6.49 -9.68 -3.80
N TYR A 33 6.93 -9.44 -2.55
CA TYR A 33 8.10 -8.60 -2.25
C TYR A 33 9.43 -9.32 -2.48
N LEU A 34 9.57 -10.52 -1.94
CA LEU A 34 10.87 -11.18 -1.84
C LEU A 34 11.14 -12.18 -2.98
N GLY A 35 10.11 -12.48 -3.77
CA GLY A 35 10.13 -13.58 -4.72
C GLY A 35 9.75 -14.91 -4.06
N SER A 36 9.46 -15.92 -4.87
CA SER A 36 9.27 -17.30 -4.44
C SER A 36 10.60 -18.08 -4.55
N GLU A 37 10.70 -19.20 -3.85
CA GLU A 37 11.83 -20.13 -3.97
C GLU A 37 11.92 -20.76 -5.37
N GLN A 38 10.79 -20.86 -6.07
CA GLN A 38 10.76 -21.32 -7.45
C GLN A 38 11.51 -20.35 -8.36
N GLN A 39 12.57 -20.88 -8.97
CA GLN A 39 13.28 -20.12 -10.00
C GLN A 39 12.48 -20.13 -11.30
N SER A 40 12.14 -18.95 -11.77
CA SER A 40 11.56 -18.80 -13.10
C SER A 40 12.62 -18.49 -14.14
N SER A 41 12.55 -19.17 -15.28
CA SER A 41 13.39 -18.87 -16.44
C SER A 41 12.90 -17.68 -17.26
N GLU A 42 11.71 -17.17 -16.98
CA GLU A 42 11.08 -16.06 -17.69
C GLU A 42 11.93 -14.80 -17.71
N LYS A 43 12.10 -14.23 -18.86
CA LYS A 43 12.92 -13.03 -19.08
C LYS A 43 12.53 -11.88 -18.16
N TRP A 44 11.24 -11.64 -17.99
CA TRP A 44 10.73 -10.53 -17.17
C TRP A 44 11.00 -10.73 -15.68
N VAL A 45 10.95 -11.97 -15.19
CA VAL A 45 11.28 -12.30 -13.80
C VAL A 45 12.77 -12.10 -13.54
N LYS A 46 13.63 -12.53 -14.46
CA LYS A 46 15.08 -12.29 -14.38
C LYS A 46 15.40 -10.81 -14.35
N MET A 47 14.80 -10.03 -15.26
CA MET A 47 15.00 -8.58 -15.34
C MET A 47 14.52 -7.88 -14.04
N ARG A 48 13.37 -8.26 -13.50
CA ARG A 48 12.89 -7.74 -12.22
C ARG A 48 13.89 -7.99 -11.09
N ARG A 49 14.43 -9.20 -10.99
CA ARG A 49 15.43 -9.55 -9.97
C ARG A 49 16.72 -8.74 -10.09
N GLU A 50 17.20 -8.51 -11.29
CA GLU A 50 18.39 -7.69 -11.50
C GLU A 50 18.12 -6.21 -11.17
N ASN A 51 17.00 -5.67 -11.58
CA ASN A 51 16.58 -4.31 -11.23
C ASN A 51 16.43 -4.14 -9.70
N GLU A 52 15.90 -5.15 -9.01
CA GLU A 52 15.77 -5.14 -7.56
C GLU A 52 17.14 -5.11 -6.85
N LYS A 53 18.12 -5.89 -7.33
CA LYS A 53 19.49 -5.84 -6.81
C LYS A 53 20.08 -4.44 -6.94
N VAL A 54 19.95 -3.83 -8.12
CA VAL A 54 20.41 -2.47 -8.37
C VAL A 54 19.69 -1.47 -7.46
N PHE A 55 18.38 -1.63 -7.30
CA PHE A 55 17.57 -0.78 -6.41
C PHE A 55 18.05 -0.85 -4.95
N ILE A 56 18.27 -2.06 -4.44
CA ILE A 56 18.80 -2.26 -3.08
C ILE A 56 20.19 -1.63 -2.95
N GLN A 57 21.11 -1.89 -3.88
CA GLN A 57 22.47 -1.34 -3.84
C GLN A 57 22.47 0.20 -3.85
N ASN A 58 21.65 0.83 -4.69
CA ASN A 58 21.51 2.28 -4.74
C ASN A 58 20.95 2.84 -3.42
N GLY A 59 19.96 2.17 -2.84
CA GLY A 59 19.38 2.54 -1.55
C GLY A 59 20.39 2.45 -0.40
N LEU A 60 21.17 1.36 -0.33
CA LEU A 60 22.25 1.20 0.65
C LEU A 60 23.31 2.30 0.54
N LYS A 61 23.71 2.62 -0.69
CA LYS A 61 24.65 3.72 -0.96
C LYS A 61 24.08 5.08 -0.52
N ALA A 62 22.81 5.34 -0.82
CA ALA A 62 22.15 6.57 -0.39
C ALA A 62 21.98 6.64 1.14
N ALA A 63 21.68 5.51 1.78
CA ALA A 63 21.54 5.38 3.23
C ALA A 63 22.82 5.74 4.02
N GLN A 64 24.00 5.65 3.40
CA GLN A 64 25.27 6.05 4.04
C GLN A 64 25.29 7.54 4.43
N LYS A 65 24.52 8.38 3.72
CA LYS A 65 24.42 9.81 4.01
C LYS A 65 23.56 10.11 5.25
N ILE A 66 22.72 9.19 5.66
CA ILE A 66 21.89 9.33 6.86
C ILE A 66 22.72 8.90 8.07
N LYS A 67 23.06 9.85 8.95
CA LYS A 67 23.76 9.57 10.18
C LYS A 67 22.79 9.22 11.29
N ILE A 68 23.05 8.11 12.00
CA ILE A 68 22.29 7.71 13.18
C ILE A 68 22.83 8.52 14.36
N GLN A 69 22.03 9.42 14.90
CA GLN A 69 22.33 10.21 16.09
C GLN A 69 21.05 10.37 16.92
N TYR A 70 21.20 10.38 18.25
CA TYR A 70 20.12 10.61 19.18
C TYR A 70 20.46 11.75 20.12
N ASN A 71 19.47 12.49 20.56
CA ASN A 71 19.55 13.47 21.62
C ASN A 71 19.67 12.75 22.98
N GLU A 72 19.90 13.52 24.07
CA GLU A 72 20.00 12.98 25.44
C GLU A 72 18.70 12.27 25.87
N ASP A 73 17.56 12.77 25.43
CA ASP A 73 16.22 12.19 25.68
C ASP A 73 15.90 10.99 24.77
N ARG A 74 16.87 10.51 23.99
CA ARG A 74 16.74 9.41 23.01
C ARG A 74 15.84 9.70 21.80
N THR A 75 15.44 10.95 21.57
CA THR A 75 14.82 11.34 20.30
C THR A 75 15.84 11.30 19.16
N PRO A 76 15.44 10.92 17.93
CA PRO A 76 16.36 10.89 16.80
C PRO A 76 16.77 12.30 16.39
N LYS A 77 18.06 12.51 16.14
CA LYS A 77 18.61 13.78 15.67
C LYS A 77 18.79 13.73 14.17
N GLY A 78 17.82 14.22 13.42
CA GLY A 78 17.86 14.31 11.97
C GLY A 78 17.65 15.72 11.44
N GLU A 79 17.92 15.91 10.15
CA GLU A 79 17.52 17.15 9.48
C GLU A 79 15.99 17.21 9.38
N PRO A 80 15.40 18.42 9.43
CA PRO A 80 13.96 18.58 9.22
C PRO A 80 13.52 17.96 7.89
N LEU A 81 12.52 17.08 7.95
CA LEU A 81 11.87 16.52 6.76
C LEU A 81 10.93 17.56 6.11
N PHE A 82 10.33 18.40 6.96
CA PHE A 82 9.35 19.42 6.60
C PHE A 82 9.75 20.74 7.24
N PRO A 83 10.73 21.50 6.66
CA PRO A 83 11.18 22.76 7.23
C PRO A 83 10.03 23.77 7.33
N MET A 84 9.94 24.49 8.46
CA MET A 84 8.94 25.53 8.66
C MET A 84 9.05 26.62 7.59
N GLY A 85 7.90 27.04 7.06
CA GLY A 85 7.81 28.06 6.00
C GLY A 85 8.06 27.55 4.59
N ALA A 86 8.36 26.26 4.42
CA ALA A 86 8.38 25.67 3.08
C ALA A 86 6.94 25.62 2.51
N PRO A 87 6.76 25.91 1.23
CA PRO A 87 5.44 25.82 0.63
C PRO A 87 4.94 24.38 0.69
N SER A 88 3.82 24.16 1.34
CA SER A 88 3.10 22.87 1.36
C SER A 88 2.45 22.58 0.01
N THR A 89 3.22 22.68 -1.06
CA THR A 89 2.71 22.42 -2.40
C THR A 89 2.93 20.96 -2.76
N ILE A 90 2.04 20.46 -3.62
CA ILE A 90 2.11 19.13 -4.24
C ILE A 90 3.51 18.79 -4.75
N ASP A 91 4.24 19.79 -5.20
CA ASP A 91 5.59 19.70 -5.73
C ASP A 91 6.65 20.28 -4.78
N GLY A 92 6.29 20.54 -3.53
CA GLY A 92 7.21 21.07 -2.53
C GLY A 92 8.48 20.21 -2.37
N ILE A 93 9.60 20.87 -2.14
CA ILE A 93 10.91 20.22 -1.99
C ILE A 93 10.87 19.18 -0.87
N GLU A 94 10.15 19.47 0.20
CA GLU A 94 10.02 18.63 1.41
C GLU A 94 9.26 17.35 1.13
N ALA A 95 8.15 17.44 0.39
CA ALA A 95 7.41 16.25 -0.01
C ALA A 95 8.26 15.33 -0.90
N LYS A 96 9.12 15.88 -1.74
CA LYS A 96 10.10 15.12 -2.53
C LYS A 96 11.16 14.48 -1.63
N LYS A 97 11.65 15.18 -0.60
CA LYS A 97 12.63 14.64 0.35
C LYS A 97 12.04 13.45 1.11
N PHE A 98 10.86 13.58 1.70
CA PHE A 98 10.15 12.50 2.38
C PHE A 98 9.95 11.28 1.45
N ARG A 99 9.43 11.50 0.24
CA ARG A 99 9.24 10.46 -0.76
C ARG A 99 10.54 9.76 -1.10
N THR A 100 11.61 10.52 -1.35
CA THR A 100 12.92 9.97 -1.70
C THR A 100 13.47 9.10 -0.58
N ILE A 101 13.32 9.52 0.69
CA ILE A 101 13.81 8.73 1.81
C ILE A 101 13.00 7.44 1.98
N ASN A 102 11.67 7.53 1.95
CA ASN A 102 10.87 6.32 2.18
C ASN A 102 10.93 5.33 1.00
N GLU A 103 10.86 5.80 -0.26
CA GLU A 103 10.86 4.93 -1.43
C GLU A 103 12.27 4.42 -1.79
N ASN A 104 13.30 5.30 -1.75
CA ASN A 104 14.62 4.99 -2.28
C ASN A 104 15.66 4.66 -1.22
N ILE A 105 15.34 4.75 0.07
CA ILE A 105 16.25 4.40 1.16
C ILE A 105 15.59 3.41 2.12
N LEU A 106 14.46 3.75 2.72
CA LEU A 106 13.80 2.91 3.73
C LEU A 106 13.36 1.56 3.15
N LEU A 107 12.69 1.55 2.00
CA LEU A 107 12.28 0.29 1.36
C LEU A 107 13.47 -0.58 0.94
N PRO A 108 14.54 -0.08 0.29
CA PRO A 108 15.76 -0.85 0.05
C PRO A 108 16.40 -1.43 1.31
N LEU A 109 16.46 -0.68 2.42
CA LEU A 109 16.97 -1.18 3.69
C LEU A 109 16.14 -2.36 4.23
N ALA A 110 14.82 -2.25 4.12
CA ALA A 110 13.90 -3.32 4.52
C ALA A 110 14.08 -4.59 3.67
N LEU A 111 14.19 -4.43 2.35
CA LEU A 111 14.46 -5.53 1.43
C LEU A 111 15.82 -6.19 1.71
N ASP A 112 16.85 -5.40 1.93
CA ASP A 112 18.20 -5.90 2.25
C ASP A 112 18.19 -6.70 3.55
N TYR A 113 17.56 -6.18 4.61
CA TYR A 113 17.42 -6.95 5.85
C TYR A 113 16.67 -8.27 5.64
N ARG A 114 15.55 -8.24 4.93
CA ARG A 114 14.74 -9.45 4.72
C ARG A 114 15.48 -10.51 3.90
N LYS A 115 16.20 -10.10 2.87
CA LYS A 115 16.93 -11.01 1.96
C LYS A 115 18.30 -11.44 2.51
N ASN A 116 19.05 -10.51 3.06
CA ASN A 116 20.47 -10.70 3.41
C ASN A 116 20.71 -10.74 4.92
N LYS A 117 19.66 -10.51 5.75
CA LYS A 117 19.77 -10.43 7.21
C LYS A 117 20.77 -9.36 7.68
N ASN A 118 20.93 -8.30 6.91
CA ASN A 118 21.87 -7.22 7.23
C ASN A 118 21.39 -6.39 8.44
N ALA A 119 22.00 -6.61 9.61
CA ALA A 119 21.63 -5.93 10.84
C ALA A 119 21.85 -4.41 10.78
N GLN A 120 22.78 -3.92 9.97
CA GLN A 120 23.00 -2.48 9.81
C GLN A 120 21.86 -1.83 9.02
N SER A 121 21.32 -2.53 8.03
CA SER A 121 20.14 -2.10 7.31
C SER A 121 18.92 -2.03 8.22
N LEU A 122 18.69 -3.03 9.06
CA LEU A 122 17.63 -3.00 10.07
C LEU A 122 17.81 -1.80 11.02
N LYS A 123 18.98 -1.68 11.65
CA LYS A 123 19.25 -0.58 12.59
C LYS A 123 18.96 0.79 11.97
N LYS A 124 19.36 1.00 10.72
CA LYS A 124 19.11 2.26 10.02
C LYS A 124 17.63 2.46 9.67
N ALA A 125 16.93 1.41 9.28
CA ALA A 125 15.50 1.48 9.01
C ALA A 125 14.70 1.85 10.26
N LEU A 126 14.99 1.22 11.42
CA LEU A 126 14.34 1.56 12.69
C LEU A 126 14.59 3.02 13.10
N TYR A 127 15.81 3.51 12.91
CA TYR A 127 16.11 4.93 13.12
C TYR A 127 15.27 5.86 12.22
N ILE A 128 15.05 5.48 10.94
CA ILE A 128 14.26 6.29 10.02
C ILE A 128 12.78 6.31 10.45
N TYR A 129 12.22 5.22 10.98
CA TYR A 129 10.87 5.22 11.56
C TYR A 129 10.78 6.20 12.74
N ASP A 130 11.71 6.13 13.68
CA ASP A 130 11.72 7.04 14.82
C ASP A 130 11.89 8.49 14.36
N TRP A 131 12.76 8.74 13.39
CA TRP A 131 12.94 10.07 12.81
C TRP A 131 11.69 10.58 12.10
N PHE A 132 11.02 9.76 11.30
CA PHE A 132 9.76 10.14 10.64
C PHE A 132 8.70 10.52 11.66
N ASN A 133 8.56 9.73 12.70
CA ASN A 133 7.60 10.00 13.76
C ASN A 133 7.92 11.30 14.52
N ASP A 134 9.17 11.51 14.91
CA ASP A 134 9.65 12.74 15.53
C ASP A 134 9.35 13.99 14.67
N GLN A 135 9.42 13.83 13.35
CA GLN A 135 9.11 14.90 12.40
C GLN A 135 7.61 15.04 12.07
N GLY A 136 6.75 14.36 12.81
CA GLY A 136 5.30 14.50 12.68
C GLY A 136 4.65 13.52 11.70
N TRP A 137 5.32 12.47 11.23
CA TRP A 137 4.67 11.38 10.51
C TRP A 137 3.95 10.48 11.51
N ALA A 138 2.75 10.88 11.91
CA ALA A 138 1.98 10.30 12.99
C ALA A 138 0.48 10.41 12.74
N ASP A 139 -0.31 9.71 13.53
CA ASP A 139 -1.76 9.83 13.55
C ASP A 139 -2.20 11.28 13.74
N GLY A 140 -3.19 11.73 12.98
CA GLY A 140 -3.73 13.08 13.05
C GLY A 140 -2.90 14.14 12.35
N SER A 141 -1.72 13.81 11.80
CA SER A 141 -0.84 14.78 11.13
C SER A 141 -1.10 14.88 9.63
N SER A 142 -0.47 15.88 9.00
CA SER A 142 -0.54 16.11 7.56
C SER A 142 0.72 16.81 7.06
N MET A 143 1.18 16.45 5.86
CA MET A 143 2.23 17.18 5.13
C MET A 143 1.67 18.41 4.37
N GLY A 144 0.44 18.81 4.66
CA GLY A 144 -0.25 19.94 4.04
C GLY A 144 -1.48 19.55 3.21
N THR A 145 -1.51 18.38 2.59
CA THR A 145 -2.72 17.85 1.94
C THR A 145 -2.75 16.33 2.00
N LEU A 146 -3.72 15.75 2.70
CA LEU A 146 -3.92 14.32 2.78
C LEU A 146 -4.05 13.63 1.40
N CYS A 147 -4.43 14.37 0.37
CA CYS A 147 -4.61 13.84 -0.97
C CYS A 147 -3.32 13.29 -1.58
N PHE A 148 -2.17 13.90 -1.29
CA PHE A 148 -0.89 13.54 -1.92
C PHE A 148 0.02 12.69 -1.03
N GLU A 149 -0.18 12.67 0.26
CA GLU A 149 0.60 11.87 1.19
C GLU A 149 0.54 10.38 0.84
N LYS A 150 -0.64 9.86 0.52
CA LYS A 150 -0.82 8.48 0.06
C LYS A 150 0.01 8.13 -1.18
N LEU A 151 0.22 9.10 -2.09
CA LEU A 151 1.00 8.89 -3.31
C LEU A 151 2.52 8.98 -3.08
N ARG A 152 2.96 9.49 -1.92
CA ARG A 152 4.36 9.73 -1.60
C ARG A 152 4.90 8.88 -0.46
N SER A 153 4.09 8.00 0.09
CA SER A 153 4.41 7.17 1.26
C SER A 153 4.49 5.68 0.96
N SER A 154 4.50 5.31 -0.31
CA SER A 154 4.50 3.91 -0.74
C SER A 154 5.65 3.12 -0.12
N GLY A 155 6.87 3.65 -0.12
CA GLY A 155 8.02 2.98 0.49
C GLY A 155 7.88 2.78 1.99
N TYR A 156 7.25 3.72 2.71
CA TYR A 156 6.94 3.58 4.12
C TYR A 156 6.00 2.38 4.38
N PHE A 157 4.88 2.30 3.69
CA PHE A 157 3.91 1.22 3.87
C PHE A 157 4.51 -0.16 3.56
N HIS A 158 5.23 -0.25 2.46
CA HIS A 158 5.86 -1.50 2.04
C HIS A 158 6.99 -1.94 2.98
N SER A 159 7.82 -1.02 3.44
CA SER A 159 8.88 -1.33 4.40
C SER A 159 8.32 -1.73 5.76
N PHE A 160 7.21 -1.12 6.21
CA PHE A 160 6.53 -1.51 7.43
C PHE A 160 6.11 -2.99 7.39
N PHE A 161 5.45 -3.45 6.33
CA PHE A 161 5.09 -4.86 6.20
C PHE A 161 6.29 -5.79 6.33
N LEU A 162 7.42 -5.39 5.72
CA LEU A 162 8.64 -6.17 5.73
C LEU A 162 9.32 -6.19 7.10
N LEU A 163 9.17 -5.17 7.93
CA LEU A 163 9.92 -4.99 9.17
C LEU A 163 9.06 -5.05 10.45
N LYS A 164 7.73 -5.12 10.36
CA LYS A 164 6.84 -5.04 11.53
C LYS A 164 7.19 -6.00 12.68
N ASP A 165 7.68 -7.20 12.34
CA ASP A 165 8.06 -8.21 13.32
C ASP A 165 9.42 -7.89 14.02
N GLN A 166 10.08 -6.80 13.63
CA GLN A 166 11.34 -6.31 14.20
C GLN A 166 11.14 -5.02 15.03
N LEU A 167 9.92 -4.48 15.03
CA LEU A 167 9.57 -3.30 15.81
C LEU A 167 9.36 -3.69 17.29
N SER A 168 9.69 -2.78 18.22
CA SER A 168 9.24 -2.94 19.59
C SER A 168 7.72 -2.84 19.68
N PRO A 169 7.08 -3.33 20.76
CA PRO A 169 5.62 -3.17 20.93
C PRO A 169 5.17 -1.71 20.82
N GLU A 170 5.92 -0.78 21.38
CA GLU A 170 5.62 0.66 21.34
C GLU A 170 5.77 1.23 19.93
N GLN A 171 6.84 0.83 19.21
CA GLN A 171 7.04 1.21 17.81
C GLN A 171 5.92 0.64 16.93
N LEU A 172 5.59 -0.63 17.11
CA LEU A 172 4.53 -1.28 16.33
C LEU A 172 3.17 -0.58 16.51
N GLU A 173 2.79 -0.27 17.74
CA GLU A 173 1.54 0.43 18.04
C GLU A 173 1.51 1.81 17.37
N ARG A 174 2.57 2.58 17.51
CA ARG A 174 2.72 3.91 16.91
C ARG A 174 2.62 3.86 15.38
N GLU A 175 3.32 2.92 14.75
CA GLU A 175 3.30 2.77 13.30
C GLU A 175 1.93 2.25 12.79
N LEU A 176 1.23 1.41 13.57
CA LEU A 176 -0.14 0.99 13.23
C LEU A 176 -1.13 2.16 13.26
N GLN A 177 -1.01 3.06 14.22
CA GLN A 177 -1.83 4.28 14.28
C GLN A 177 -1.56 5.17 13.06
N SER A 178 -0.28 5.38 12.71
CA SER A 178 0.11 6.12 11.51
C SER A 178 -0.42 5.46 10.24
N LEU A 179 -0.34 4.12 10.12
CA LEU A 179 -0.90 3.39 8.99
C LEU A 179 -2.42 3.59 8.88
N ASN A 180 -3.15 3.47 10.00
CA ASN A 180 -4.59 3.69 10.02
C ASN A 180 -4.94 5.06 9.43
N TRP A 181 -4.25 6.09 9.93
CA TRP A 181 -4.46 7.48 9.52
C TRP A 181 -4.16 7.70 8.02
N PHE A 182 -2.93 7.41 7.58
CA PHE A 182 -2.49 7.71 6.21
C PHE A 182 -3.09 6.78 5.15
N THR A 183 -3.52 5.57 5.52
CA THR A 183 -4.29 4.71 4.61
C THR A 183 -5.77 5.04 4.61
N MET A 184 -6.25 5.86 5.55
CA MET A 184 -7.67 6.12 5.76
C MET A 184 -8.45 4.80 5.93
N PHE A 185 -7.92 3.87 6.75
CA PHE A 185 -8.52 2.54 6.85
C PHE A 185 -9.92 2.56 7.45
N GLU A 186 -10.24 3.55 8.29
CA GLU A 186 -11.56 3.71 8.90
C GLU A 186 -12.71 3.76 7.86
N ILE A 187 -12.42 4.15 6.62
CA ILE A 187 -13.41 4.12 5.54
C ILE A 187 -13.87 2.70 5.21
N CYS A 188 -13.03 1.68 5.46
CA CYS A 188 -13.39 0.28 5.22
C CYS A 188 -14.48 -0.22 6.19
N TYR A 189 -14.62 0.43 7.34
CA TYR A 189 -15.66 0.12 8.33
C TYR A 189 -16.98 0.85 8.10
N GLN A 190 -17.01 1.74 7.10
CA GLN A 190 -18.20 2.52 6.78
C GLN A 190 -19.00 1.86 5.66
N LEU A 191 -20.32 2.05 5.71
CA LEU A 191 -21.15 1.70 4.55
C LEU A 191 -20.83 2.67 3.41
N PRO A 192 -20.57 2.16 2.19
CA PRO A 192 -20.27 3.02 1.06
C PRO A 192 -21.48 3.89 0.72
N SER A 193 -21.27 5.17 0.49
CA SER A 193 -22.31 6.12 0.06
C SER A 193 -22.67 5.98 -1.42
N HIS A 194 -21.79 5.40 -2.21
CA HIS A 194 -21.91 5.15 -3.65
C HIS A 194 -20.98 4.01 -4.08
N PRO A 195 -21.26 3.34 -5.20
CA PRO A 195 -20.36 2.34 -5.74
C PRO A 195 -19.12 2.99 -6.39
N GLY A 196 -18.03 2.27 -6.36
CA GLY A 196 -16.78 2.64 -7.00
C GLY A 196 -15.87 3.53 -6.14
N GLU A 197 -14.62 3.57 -6.51
CA GLU A 197 -13.57 4.38 -5.90
C GLU A 197 -12.73 5.05 -6.98
N VAL A 198 -12.09 6.17 -6.65
CA VAL A 198 -11.20 6.86 -7.58
C VAL A 198 -9.90 6.07 -7.78
N ALA A 199 -9.36 6.12 -8.99
CA ALA A 199 -8.18 5.34 -9.37
C ALA A 199 -6.95 5.63 -8.48
N ASP A 200 -6.79 6.86 -8.00
CA ASP A 200 -5.69 7.23 -7.10
C ASP A 200 -5.77 6.49 -5.75
N ASN A 201 -6.95 6.35 -5.18
CA ASN A 201 -7.11 5.60 -3.95
C ASN A 201 -6.87 4.10 -4.17
N LEU A 202 -7.38 3.54 -5.28
CA LEU A 202 -7.12 2.14 -5.63
C LEU A 202 -5.62 1.86 -5.76
N ARG A 203 -4.90 2.62 -6.60
CA ARG A 203 -3.48 2.39 -6.87
C ARG A 203 -2.58 2.64 -5.67
N ALA A 204 -2.91 3.65 -4.84
CA ALA A 204 -2.05 4.07 -3.75
C ALA A 204 -2.35 3.35 -2.44
N LEU A 205 -3.60 2.97 -2.19
CA LEU A 205 -4.05 2.53 -0.87
C LEU A 205 -4.55 1.08 -0.79
N ALA A 206 -4.80 0.39 -1.91
CA ALA A 206 -5.29 -0.98 -1.84
C ALA A 206 -4.32 -1.91 -1.08
N ILE A 207 -3.04 -1.92 -1.44
CA ILE A 207 -2.02 -2.70 -0.73
C ILE A 207 -1.75 -2.18 0.68
N PRO A 208 -1.56 -0.86 0.92
CA PRO A 208 -1.41 -0.34 2.27
C PRO A 208 -2.57 -0.67 3.23
N LYS A 209 -3.81 -0.62 2.76
CA LYS A 209 -4.97 -1.07 3.54
C LYS A 209 -4.91 -2.56 3.88
N LEU A 210 -4.53 -3.40 2.93
CA LEU A 210 -4.32 -4.83 3.19
C LEU A 210 -3.20 -5.04 4.22
N ILE A 211 -2.09 -4.31 4.11
CA ILE A 211 -1.00 -4.35 5.07
C ILE A 211 -1.50 -4.00 6.48
N TYR A 212 -2.27 -2.93 6.61
CA TYR A 212 -2.86 -2.56 7.90
C TYR A 212 -3.73 -3.70 8.47
N ALA A 213 -4.64 -4.26 7.67
CA ALA A 213 -5.51 -5.35 8.10
C ALA A 213 -4.74 -6.59 8.58
N LEU A 214 -3.68 -6.98 7.84
CA LEU A 214 -2.82 -8.11 8.19
C LEU A 214 -1.93 -7.86 9.41
N SER A 215 -1.74 -6.60 9.80
CA SER A 215 -0.79 -6.21 10.84
C SER A 215 -1.42 -5.97 12.20
N GLN A 216 -2.75 -6.15 12.34
CA GLN A 216 -3.41 -6.05 13.64
C GLN A 216 -2.87 -7.09 14.62
N ASN A 217 -2.77 -6.73 15.91
CA ASN A 217 -2.11 -7.56 16.91
C ASN A 217 -2.89 -8.85 17.20
N LYS A 218 -4.23 -8.76 17.29
CA LYS A 218 -5.09 -9.90 17.62
C LYS A 218 -5.71 -10.51 16.39
N ILE A 219 -5.85 -11.83 16.38
CA ILE A 219 -6.45 -12.56 15.25
C ILE A 219 -7.87 -12.07 14.94
N GLN A 220 -8.68 -11.79 15.95
CA GLN A 220 -10.03 -11.28 15.78
C GLN A 220 -10.04 -9.88 15.14
N GLU A 221 -9.08 -9.04 15.46
CA GLU A 221 -8.92 -7.72 14.86
C GLU A 221 -8.51 -7.84 13.38
N ARG A 222 -7.62 -8.79 13.05
CA ARG A 222 -7.26 -9.10 11.65
C ARG A 222 -8.47 -9.58 10.84
N GLU A 223 -9.26 -10.49 11.38
CA GLU A 223 -10.47 -11.00 10.72
C GLU A 223 -11.48 -9.88 10.43
N VAL A 224 -11.75 -9.03 11.41
CA VAL A 224 -12.65 -7.89 11.26
C VAL A 224 -12.11 -6.92 10.21
N ALA A 225 -10.83 -6.60 10.27
CA ALA A 225 -10.20 -5.67 9.34
C ALA A 225 -10.14 -6.25 7.90
N LEU A 226 -9.81 -7.53 7.74
CA LEU A 226 -9.81 -8.20 6.42
C LEU A 226 -11.21 -8.29 5.82
N THR A 227 -12.22 -8.57 6.65
CA THR A 227 -13.62 -8.58 6.20
C THR A 227 -14.06 -7.19 5.74
N ALA A 228 -13.75 -6.16 6.52
CA ALA A 228 -14.03 -4.77 6.15
C ALA A 228 -13.30 -4.36 4.87
N PHE A 229 -12.03 -4.72 4.74
CA PHE A 229 -11.23 -4.47 3.56
C PHE A 229 -11.80 -5.16 2.31
N LYS A 230 -12.21 -6.44 2.42
CA LYS A 230 -12.87 -7.15 1.33
C LYS A 230 -14.11 -6.41 0.84
N HIS A 231 -15.00 -6.01 1.76
CA HIS A 231 -16.22 -5.28 1.39
C HIS A 231 -15.90 -3.91 0.77
N TYR A 232 -14.91 -3.21 1.30
CA TYR A 232 -14.41 -1.98 0.68
C TYR A 232 -13.93 -2.22 -0.75
N MET A 233 -13.14 -3.25 -1.00
CA MET A 233 -12.60 -3.56 -2.33
C MET A 233 -13.70 -4.02 -3.31
N ASP A 234 -14.67 -4.79 -2.84
CA ASP A 234 -15.84 -5.17 -3.66
C ASP A 234 -16.64 -3.94 -4.12
N ASN A 235 -16.83 -2.97 -3.24
CA ASN A 235 -17.45 -1.71 -3.61
C ASN A 235 -16.54 -0.83 -4.49
N ALA A 236 -15.26 -0.72 -4.15
CA ALA A 236 -14.31 0.15 -4.83
C ALA A 236 -14.09 -0.22 -6.31
N LEU A 237 -14.20 -1.51 -6.63
CA LEU A 237 -14.12 -2.08 -7.98
C LEU A 237 -15.51 -2.26 -8.63
N GLY A 238 -16.54 -1.70 -8.02
CA GLY A 238 -17.90 -1.69 -8.53
C GLY A 238 -18.09 -0.72 -9.71
N ILE A 239 -19.10 -0.99 -10.52
CA ILE A 239 -19.51 -0.09 -11.61
C ILE A 239 -20.14 1.17 -11.01
N ALA A 240 -19.52 2.31 -11.28
CA ALA A 240 -19.93 3.61 -10.74
C ALA A 240 -20.69 4.45 -11.77
N PRO A 241 -21.87 4.98 -11.43
CA PRO A 241 -22.61 5.90 -12.31
C PRO A 241 -21.97 7.28 -12.38
N GLY A 242 -22.32 8.05 -13.40
CA GLY A 242 -21.88 9.43 -13.55
C GLY A 242 -20.37 9.59 -13.68
N PHE A 243 -19.82 10.64 -13.08
CA PHE A 243 -18.41 10.99 -13.21
C PHE A 243 -17.52 10.48 -12.05
N PHE A 244 -18.12 9.92 -11.00
CA PHE A 244 -17.38 9.36 -9.87
C PHE A 244 -16.94 7.91 -10.16
N GLY A 245 -15.90 7.47 -9.46
CA GLY A 245 -15.40 6.09 -9.55
C GLY A 245 -14.61 5.77 -10.81
N THR A 246 -13.92 4.66 -10.77
CA THR A 246 -13.00 4.25 -11.83
C THR A 246 -13.66 3.42 -12.90
N PHE A 247 -14.47 2.41 -12.53
CA PHE A 247 -15.11 1.48 -13.47
C PHE A 247 -16.46 1.99 -13.95
N LYS A 248 -16.69 1.98 -15.27
CA LYS A 248 -17.95 2.39 -15.90
C LYS A 248 -18.74 1.23 -16.45
N ALA A 249 -19.99 1.46 -16.84
CA ALA A 249 -20.90 0.42 -17.32
C ALA A 249 -20.40 -0.29 -18.60
N ASP A 250 -19.59 0.39 -19.40
CA ASP A 250 -18.89 -0.14 -20.57
C ASP A 250 -17.50 -0.72 -20.23
N PHE A 251 -17.17 -0.81 -18.93
CA PHE A 251 -15.91 -1.25 -18.39
C PHE A 251 -14.70 -0.38 -18.80
N SER A 252 -14.93 0.83 -19.28
CA SER A 252 -13.87 1.83 -19.47
C SER A 252 -13.44 2.45 -18.14
N GLY A 253 -12.26 3.04 -18.12
CA GLY A 253 -11.67 3.68 -16.95
C GLY A 253 -11.89 5.18 -16.91
N TYR A 254 -12.33 5.69 -15.76
CA TYR A 254 -12.53 7.12 -15.53
C TYR A 254 -11.63 7.63 -14.40
N HIS A 255 -11.19 8.87 -14.59
CA HIS A 255 -10.53 9.68 -13.56
C HIS A 255 -10.68 11.16 -13.92
N HIS A 256 -10.58 12.08 -12.95
CA HIS A 256 -10.78 13.52 -13.18
C HIS A 256 -12.07 13.87 -13.95
N ARG A 257 -13.16 13.12 -13.71
CA ARG A 257 -14.47 13.29 -14.35
C ARG A 257 -14.52 13.00 -15.85
N GLY A 258 -13.60 12.22 -16.36
CA GLY A 258 -13.54 11.83 -17.77
C GLY A 258 -12.92 10.47 -18.02
N PRO A 259 -12.95 9.99 -19.28
CA PRO A 259 -12.22 8.79 -19.68
C PRO A 259 -10.72 8.97 -19.45
N TYR A 260 -10.08 7.98 -18.82
CA TYR A 260 -8.65 8.05 -18.50
C TYR A 260 -8.01 6.67 -18.56
N ASN A 261 -8.03 6.09 -19.77
CA ASN A 261 -7.59 4.71 -19.98
C ASN A 261 -6.06 4.58 -20.04
N SER A 262 -5.33 5.66 -20.35
CA SER A 262 -3.89 5.61 -20.59
C SER A 262 -3.02 5.68 -19.32
N ALA A 263 -3.47 6.33 -18.24
CA ALA A 263 -2.61 6.64 -17.11
C ALA A 263 -3.11 6.07 -15.77
N TYR A 264 -4.37 6.30 -15.41
CA TYR A 264 -4.89 5.94 -14.09
C TYR A 264 -5.55 4.57 -14.07
N TYR A 265 -6.29 4.24 -15.12
CA TYR A 265 -7.02 2.99 -15.19
C TYR A 265 -6.13 1.73 -15.13
N PRO A 266 -5.00 1.64 -15.87
CA PRO A 266 -4.09 0.51 -15.75
C PRO A 266 -3.56 0.28 -14.34
N HIS A 267 -3.31 1.35 -13.60
CA HIS A 267 -2.85 1.25 -12.21
C HIS A 267 -3.95 0.73 -11.28
N ALA A 268 -5.19 1.16 -11.49
CA ALA A 268 -6.34 0.64 -10.74
C ALA A 268 -6.62 -0.83 -11.05
N LEU A 269 -6.55 -1.23 -12.34
CA LEU A 269 -6.65 -2.63 -12.76
C LEU A 269 -5.55 -3.49 -12.15
N TYR A 270 -4.30 -2.99 -12.15
CA TYR A 270 -3.18 -3.70 -11.52
C TYR A 270 -3.40 -3.89 -10.02
N ALA A 271 -3.81 -2.84 -9.30
CA ALA A 271 -4.07 -2.92 -7.86
C ALA A 271 -5.21 -3.92 -7.57
N GLY A 272 -6.32 -3.85 -8.32
CA GLY A 272 -7.44 -4.77 -8.18
C GLY A 272 -7.06 -6.22 -8.48
N ALA A 273 -6.31 -6.47 -9.54
CA ALA A 273 -5.83 -7.80 -9.91
C ALA A 273 -4.86 -8.37 -8.87
N LEU A 274 -3.98 -7.54 -8.31
CA LEU A 274 -3.07 -7.97 -7.25
C LEU A 274 -3.83 -8.34 -5.97
N ILE A 275 -4.81 -7.54 -5.56
CA ILE A 275 -5.67 -7.87 -4.41
C ILE A 275 -6.44 -9.16 -4.68
N ALA A 276 -7.04 -9.32 -5.88
CA ALA A 276 -7.71 -10.56 -6.26
C ALA A 276 -6.78 -11.77 -6.13
N TYR A 277 -5.53 -11.66 -6.60
CA TYR A 277 -4.52 -12.70 -6.46
C TYR A 277 -4.15 -12.99 -4.99
N LEU A 278 -3.99 -11.95 -4.16
CA LEU A 278 -3.60 -12.15 -2.77
C LEU A 278 -4.71 -12.82 -1.94
N LEU A 279 -5.96 -12.51 -2.23
CA LEU A 279 -7.12 -12.97 -1.46
C LEU A 279 -7.79 -14.24 -2.02
N HIS A 280 -7.46 -14.72 -3.25
CA HIS A 280 -8.15 -15.87 -3.84
C HIS A 280 -8.05 -17.12 -2.96
N ASP A 281 -9.06 -17.98 -3.06
CA ASP A 281 -9.17 -19.22 -2.28
C ASP A 281 -9.06 -19.03 -0.76
N THR A 282 -9.47 -17.86 -0.27
CA THR A 282 -9.60 -17.55 1.16
C THR A 282 -11.02 -17.06 1.47
N PRO A 283 -11.45 -17.04 2.73
CA PRO A 283 -12.75 -16.43 3.11
C PRO A 283 -12.88 -14.95 2.77
N TYR A 284 -11.76 -14.30 2.46
CA TYR A 284 -11.68 -12.88 2.09
C TYR A 284 -11.60 -12.66 0.58
N ALA A 285 -11.82 -13.70 -0.23
CA ALA A 285 -11.82 -13.58 -1.69
C ALA A 285 -12.83 -12.53 -2.15
N LEU A 286 -12.47 -11.79 -3.20
CA LEU A 286 -13.38 -10.82 -3.83
C LEU A 286 -14.60 -11.53 -4.42
N SER A 287 -15.72 -10.82 -4.49
CA SER A 287 -16.96 -11.37 -5.04
C SER A 287 -16.83 -11.72 -6.53
N GLU A 288 -17.65 -12.64 -7.01
CA GLU A 288 -17.71 -13.00 -8.43
C GLU A 288 -18.01 -11.79 -9.31
N THR A 289 -18.89 -10.88 -8.86
CA THR A 289 -19.18 -9.63 -9.56
C THR A 289 -17.94 -8.76 -9.69
N THR A 290 -17.16 -8.62 -8.62
CA THR A 290 -15.92 -7.84 -8.64
C THR A 290 -14.87 -8.45 -9.58
N LEU A 291 -14.70 -9.77 -9.53
CA LEU A 291 -13.81 -10.49 -10.44
C LEU A 291 -14.27 -10.37 -11.91
N HIS A 292 -15.58 -10.40 -12.15
CA HIS A 292 -16.15 -10.13 -13.47
C HIS A 292 -15.81 -8.71 -13.96
N ASN A 293 -16.01 -7.68 -13.12
CA ASN A 293 -15.70 -6.31 -13.46
C ASN A 293 -14.21 -6.13 -13.81
N LEU A 294 -13.31 -6.71 -13.01
CA LEU A 294 -11.86 -6.69 -13.29
C LEU A 294 -11.53 -7.37 -14.62
N LYS A 295 -12.11 -8.54 -14.89
CA LYS A 295 -11.90 -9.27 -16.14
C LYS A 295 -12.39 -8.46 -17.34
N GLN A 296 -13.60 -7.91 -17.27
CA GLN A 296 -14.14 -7.08 -18.35
C GLN A 296 -13.33 -5.80 -18.53
N GLY A 297 -12.91 -5.15 -17.43
CA GLY A 297 -12.03 -4.00 -17.49
C GLY A 297 -10.71 -4.27 -18.19
N LEU A 298 -10.06 -5.41 -17.92
CA LEU A 298 -8.84 -5.85 -18.61
C LEU A 298 -9.10 -6.12 -20.10
N LEU A 299 -10.22 -6.74 -20.45
CA LEU A 299 -10.60 -6.99 -21.85
C LEU A 299 -10.87 -5.69 -22.59
N THR A 300 -11.62 -4.76 -21.99
CA THR A 300 -11.90 -3.44 -22.56
C THR A 300 -10.60 -2.63 -22.70
N PHE A 301 -9.73 -2.65 -21.70
CA PHE A 301 -8.44 -1.95 -21.76
C PHE A 301 -7.60 -2.36 -22.98
N ARG A 302 -7.66 -3.62 -23.40
CA ARG A 302 -6.94 -4.09 -24.60
C ARG A 302 -7.31 -3.33 -25.88
N PHE A 303 -8.55 -2.84 -26.00
CA PHE A 303 -8.97 -2.06 -27.17
C PHE A 303 -8.28 -0.68 -27.26
N PHE A 304 -7.76 -0.18 -26.12
CA PHE A 304 -7.01 1.07 -26.09
C PHE A 304 -5.49 0.87 -26.30
N CYS A 305 -5.03 -0.38 -26.41
CA CYS A 305 -3.62 -0.68 -26.58
C CYS A 305 -3.25 -0.75 -28.09
N ALA A 306 -2.19 -0.03 -28.46
CA ALA A 306 -1.53 -0.14 -29.75
C ALA A 306 -0.26 -0.98 -29.58
N GLY A 307 -0.35 -2.29 -29.84
CA GLY A 307 0.74 -3.22 -29.55
C GLY A 307 0.92 -3.40 -28.03
N LEU A 308 2.05 -2.90 -27.48
CA LEU A 308 2.37 -2.96 -26.06
C LEU A 308 2.23 -1.60 -25.36
N ASP A 309 1.69 -0.60 -26.04
CA ASP A 309 1.59 0.76 -25.55
C ASP A 309 0.14 1.26 -25.57
N VAL A 310 -0.17 2.26 -24.76
CA VAL A 310 -1.47 2.94 -24.71
C VAL A 310 -1.24 4.39 -25.12
N PRO A 311 -1.80 4.83 -26.27
CA PRO A 311 -1.64 6.19 -26.72
C PRO A 311 -2.10 7.20 -25.67
N ALA A 312 -1.38 8.30 -25.51
CA ALA A 312 -1.75 9.40 -24.65
C ALA A 312 -3.10 9.99 -25.09
N GLY A 313 -4.00 10.25 -24.14
CA GLY A 313 -5.30 10.84 -24.41
C GLY A 313 -6.43 9.86 -24.68
N THR A 314 -6.19 8.55 -24.51
CA THR A 314 -7.27 7.52 -24.56
C THR A 314 -7.95 7.33 -23.20
#